data_6fca7d888f76ba490b186ac2310c7c6d
#
_entry.id   6fca7d888f76ba490b186ac2310c7c6d
#
_cell.length_a   1.000
_cell.length_b   1.000
_cell.length_c   1.000
_cell.angle_alpha   90.00
_cell.angle_beta   90.00
_cell.angle_gamma   90.00
#
_symmetry.space_group_name_H-M   'P 1'
#
loop_
_entity.id
_entity.type
_entity.pdbx_description
1 polymer ?
#
loop_
_entity_poly.entity_id
_entity_poly.type
_entity_poly.pdbx_seq_one_letter_code
_entity_poly.pdbx_strand_id
1 'polypeptide(L)'
;PRLDSTPIRLLTLLQRDAQLLDFLTEDISAYGDEQVGAAVRDIHKKARKVIEDHLTFERILAGEEGSPAEVPPGFDPSAIQLTGNVTGKPPFRGTLKHHGWRVKGYKLPTPPEGQD
;
A
#
# COMPACT_ATOMS: atom_id res chain seq x y z
N PRO A 1 16.86 6.19 -22.77
CA PRO A 1 16.47 5.10 -21.88
C PRO A 1 14.98 5.08 -21.64
N ARG A 2 14.45 3.88 -21.58
CA ARG A 2 13.03 3.67 -21.31
C ARG A 2 12.74 3.86 -19.82
N LEU A 3 11.66 4.57 -19.51
CA LEU A 3 11.20 4.69 -18.13
C LEU A 3 10.62 3.37 -17.63
N ASP A 4 10.75 3.11 -16.33
CA ASP A 4 10.12 1.97 -15.72
C ASP A 4 8.60 2.16 -15.72
N SER A 5 7.89 1.28 -16.44
CA SER A 5 6.45 1.36 -16.60
C SER A 5 5.67 0.57 -15.53
N THR A 6 6.34 -0.11 -14.61
CA THR A 6 5.67 -0.95 -13.61
C THR A 6 4.65 -0.18 -12.77
N PRO A 7 4.96 1.01 -12.20
CA PRO A 7 3.96 1.77 -11.46
C PRO A 7 2.78 2.19 -12.33
N ILE A 8 3.03 2.54 -13.58
CA ILE A 8 1.98 2.95 -14.51
C ILE A 8 1.06 1.77 -14.84
N ARG A 9 1.63 0.58 -15.03
CA ARG A 9 0.82 -0.62 -15.30
C ARG A 9 -0.09 -0.97 -14.14
N LEU A 10 0.41 -0.86 -12.90
CA LEU A 10 -0.41 -1.09 -11.73
C LEU A 10 -1.54 -0.07 -11.63
N LEU A 11 -1.24 1.20 -11.86
CA LEU A 11 -2.25 2.26 -11.84
C LEU A 11 -3.30 2.05 -12.93
N THR A 12 -2.87 1.68 -14.13
CA THR A 12 -3.78 1.38 -15.25
C THR A 12 -4.74 0.25 -14.88
N LEU A 13 -4.22 -0.78 -14.23
CA LEU A 13 -5.01 -1.92 -13.80
C LEU A 13 -6.05 -1.54 -12.76
N LEU A 14 -5.66 -0.73 -11.78
CA LEU A 14 -6.57 -0.22 -10.75
C LEU A 14 -7.66 0.68 -11.35
N GLN A 15 -7.34 1.48 -12.36
CA GLN A 15 -8.33 2.31 -13.03
C GLN A 15 -9.28 1.47 -13.87
N ARG A 16 -8.75 0.50 -14.64
CA ARG A 16 -9.56 -0.33 -15.52
C ARG A 16 -10.55 -1.19 -14.71
N ASP A 17 -10.08 -1.82 -13.65
CA ASP A 17 -10.86 -2.82 -12.93
C ASP A 17 -11.60 -2.26 -11.71
N ALA A 18 -11.15 -1.14 -11.16
CA ALA A 18 -11.73 -0.57 -9.93
C ALA A 18 -12.13 0.90 -10.05
N GLN A 19 -11.83 1.57 -11.17
CA GLN A 19 -12.12 2.99 -11.39
C GLN A 19 -11.53 3.88 -10.29
N LEU A 20 -10.34 3.51 -9.82
CA LEU A 20 -9.71 4.20 -8.68
C LEU A 20 -9.38 5.66 -8.98
N LEU A 21 -8.89 5.97 -10.19
CA LEU A 21 -8.56 7.34 -10.56
C LEU A 21 -9.81 8.22 -10.64
N ASP A 22 -10.90 7.68 -11.17
CA ASP A 22 -12.16 8.42 -11.23
C ASP A 22 -12.60 8.82 -9.82
N PHE A 23 -12.52 7.89 -8.88
CA PHE A 23 -12.86 8.15 -7.49
C PHE A 23 -11.95 9.20 -6.85
N LEU A 24 -10.65 9.10 -7.07
CA LEU A 24 -9.68 9.99 -6.45
C LEU A 24 -9.72 11.40 -7.01
N THR A 25 -10.10 11.55 -8.27
CA THR A 25 -10.14 12.87 -8.93
C THR A 25 -11.50 13.55 -8.88
N GLU A 26 -12.55 12.83 -8.51
CA GLU A 26 -13.90 13.38 -8.40
C GLU A 26 -14.04 14.20 -7.12
N ASP A 27 -14.76 15.32 -7.20
CA ASP A 27 -15.11 16.09 -6.02
C ASP A 27 -16.30 15.43 -5.32
N ILE A 28 -16.05 14.79 -4.20
CA ILE A 28 -17.07 14.06 -3.44
C ILE A 28 -17.68 14.89 -2.32
N SER A 29 -17.28 16.15 -2.15
CA SER A 29 -17.74 16.99 -1.04
C SER A 29 -19.25 17.26 -1.07
N ALA A 30 -19.86 17.19 -2.25
CA ALA A 30 -21.30 17.44 -2.41
C ALA A 30 -22.17 16.19 -2.23
N TYR A 31 -21.56 15.00 -2.10
CA TYR A 31 -22.32 13.78 -1.94
C TYR A 31 -22.60 13.49 -0.46
N GLY A 32 -23.73 12.83 -0.18
CA GLY A 32 -24.05 12.39 1.16
C GLY A 32 -23.24 11.17 1.59
N ASP A 33 -23.18 10.95 2.88
CA ASP A 33 -22.37 9.86 3.46
C ASP A 33 -22.80 8.48 2.95
N GLU A 34 -24.09 8.25 2.74
CA GLU A 34 -24.58 6.99 2.18
C GLU A 34 -24.06 6.73 0.77
N GLN A 35 -24.05 7.77 -0.06
CA GLN A 35 -23.55 7.68 -1.43
C GLN A 35 -22.05 7.41 -1.44
N VAL A 36 -21.29 8.12 -0.61
CA VAL A 36 -19.85 7.92 -0.49
C VAL A 36 -19.56 6.53 0.06
N GLY A 37 -20.29 6.10 1.07
CA GLY A 37 -20.13 4.77 1.67
C GLY A 37 -20.36 3.64 0.66
N ALA A 38 -21.40 3.73 -0.14
CA ALA A 38 -21.69 2.73 -1.18
C ALA A 38 -20.58 2.69 -2.24
N ALA A 39 -20.13 3.86 -2.71
CA ALA A 39 -19.06 3.94 -3.69
C ALA A 39 -17.75 3.39 -3.15
N VAL A 40 -17.40 3.72 -1.90
CA VAL A 40 -16.18 3.24 -1.26
C VAL A 40 -16.19 1.72 -1.11
N ARG A 41 -17.31 1.13 -0.73
CA ARG A 41 -17.42 -0.33 -0.60
C ARG A 41 -17.19 -1.03 -1.93
N ASP A 42 -17.74 -0.50 -3.01
CA ASP A 42 -17.58 -1.08 -4.35
C ASP A 42 -16.13 -0.97 -4.82
N ILE A 43 -15.53 0.21 -4.71
CA ILE A 43 -14.14 0.46 -5.12
C ILE A 43 -13.18 -0.37 -4.25
N HIS A 44 -13.41 -0.43 -2.95
CA HIS A 44 -12.62 -1.23 -2.03
C HIS A 44 -12.59 -2.70 -2.46
N LYS A 45 -13.76 -3.28 -2.74
CA LYS A 45 -13.86 -4.67 -3.17
C LYS A 45 -13.09 -4.93 -4.46
N LYS A 46 -13.26 -4.05 -5.45
CA LYS A 46 -12.62 -4.21 -6.76
C LYS A 46 -11.12 -3.94 -6.70
N ALA A 47 -10.70 -2.90 -6.00
CA ALA A 47 -9.29 -2.58 -5.86
C ALA A 47 -8.55 -3.64 -5.04
N ARG A 48 -9.18 -4.15 -3.98
CA ARG A 48 -8.63 -5.25 -3.19
C ARG A 48 -8.39 -6.48 -4.04
N LYS A 49 -9.34 -6.82 -4.92
CA LYS A 49 -9.18 -7.97 -5.81
C LYS A 49 -7.99 -7.78 -6.76
N VAL A 50 -7.83 -6.58 -7.33
CA VAL A 50 -6.68 -6.26 -8.18
C VAL A 50 -5.38 -6.49 -7.42
N ILE A 51 -5.30 -5.96 -6.23
CA ILE A 51 -4.09 -6.06 -5.40
C ILE A 51 -3.80 -7.53 -5.04
N GLU A 52 -4.80 -8.28 -4.58
CA GLU A 52 -4.61 -9.66 -4.15
C GLU A 52 -4.27 -10.59 -5.32
N ASP A 53 -4.84 -10.34 -6.51
CA ASP A 53 -4.60 -11.18 -7.68
C ASP A 53 -3.20 -10.96 -8.28
N HIS A 54 -2.60 -9.79 -8.08
CA HIS A 54 -1.38 -9.42 -8.79
C HIS A 54 -0.16 -9.21 -7.88
N LEU A 55 -0.37 -9.01 -6.59
CA LEU A 55 0.71 -8.70 -5.65
C LEU A 55 0.72 -9.69 -4.49
N THR A 56 1.91 -9.99 -4.01
CA THR A 56 2.10 -10.76 -2.78
C THR A 56 2.76 -9.87 -1.75
N PHE A 57 2.18 -9.82 -0.57
CA PHE A 57 2.65 -8.96 0.51
C PHE A 57 3.15 -9.76 1.69
N GLU A 58 4.07 -9.15 2.45
CA GLU A 58 4.46 -9.64 3.76
C GLU A 58 4.52 -8.46 4.73
N ARG A 59 4.36 -8.75 6.01
CA ARG A 59 4.53 -7.72 7.05
C ARG A 59 6.01 -7.40 7.20
N ILE A 60 6.35 -6.11 7.32
CA ILE A 60 7.72 -5.69 7.58
C ILE A 60 8.13 -6.10 8.99
N LEU A 61 7.23 -5.89 9.96
CA LEU A 61 7.44 -6.31 11.35
C LEU A 61 6.43 -7.37 11.71
N ALA A 62 6.90 -8.43 12.36
CA ALA A 62 6.03 -9.49 12.86
C ALA A 62 5.28 -9.01 14.11
N GLY A 63 4.11 -9.58 14.36
CA GLY A 63 3.34 -9.35 15.56
C GLY A 63 2.08 -8.51 15.30
N GLU A 64 1.26 -8.43 16.34
CA GLU A 64 0.02 -7.66 16.29
C GLU A 64 0.27 -6.19 16.64
N GLU A 65 -0.51 -5.30 16.07
CA GLU A 65 -0.45 -3.89 16.41
C GLU A 65 -0.81 -3.71 17.91
N GLY A 66 -0.05 -2.86 18.59
CA GLY A 66 -0.17 -2.66 20.03
C GLY A 66 0.71 -3.58 20.86
N SER A 67 1.36 -4.57 20.26
CA SER A 67 2.26 -5.49 20.98
C SER A 67 3.66 -4.90 21.13
N PRO A 68 4.46 -5.42 22.10
CA PRO A 68 5.85 -5.02 22.20
C PRO A 68 6.63 -5.38 20.94
N ALA A 69 7.54 -4.48 20.54
CA ALA A 69 8.40 -4.70 19.39
C ALA A 69 9.81 -4.24 19.67
N GLU A 70 10.78 -4.90 19.06
CA GLU A 70 12.18 -4.55 19.14
C GLU A 70 12.75 -4.30 17.75
N VAL A 71 13.48 -3.18 17.60
CA VAL A 71 14.16 -2.82 16.36
C VAL A 71 15.64 -3.08 16.55
N PRO A 72 16.21 -4.09 15.88
CA PRO A 72 17.60 -4.48 16.08
C PRO A 72 18.59 -3.47 15.48
N PRO A 73 19.87 -3.54 15.91
CA PRO A 73 20.92 -2.78 15.24
C PRO A 73 20.98 -3.12 13.75
N GLY A 74 21.25 -2.12 12.92
CA GLY A 74 21.33 -2.32 11.48
C GLY A 74 19.99 -2.35 10.77
N PHE A 75 18.90 -1.94 11.43
CA PHE A 75 17.59 -1.87 10.78
C PHE A 75 17.62 -0.88 9.62
N ASP A 76 16.75 -1.13 8.64
CA ASP A 76 16.59 -0.26 7.47
C ASP A 76 15.62 0.89 7.82
N PRO A 77 16.11 2.15 7.93
CA PRO A 77 15.23 3.29 8.27
C PRO A 77 14.17 3.57 7.21
N SER A 78 14.37 3.12 5.97
CA SER A 78 13.36 3.29 4.93
C SER A 78 12.19 2.32 5.10
N ALA A 79 12.40 1.19 5.79
CA ALA A 79 11.38 0.19 6.04
C ALA A 79 10.72 0.36 7.41
N ILE A 80 11.45 0.86 8.40
CA ILE A 80 10.97 0.97 9.78
C ILE A 80 11.07 2.42 10.24
N GLN A 81 9.94 3.01 10.60
CA GLN A 81 9.89 4.38 11.12
C GLN A 81 9.70 4.36 12.64
N LEU A 82 10.59 5.08 13.33
CA LEU A 82 10.50 5.27 14.77
C LEU A 82 9.76 6.58 15.05
N THR A 83 8.84 6.56 16.00
CA THR A 83 8.07 7.74 16.38
C THR A 83 8.16 7.98 17.88
N GLY A 84 7.87 9.20 18.28
CA GLY A 84 7.93 9.60 19.68
C GLY A 84 9.34 10.02 20.08
N ASN A 85 9.64 9.90 21.37
CA ASN A 85 10.90 10.33 21.93
C ASN A 85 11.94 9.21 21.86
N VAL A 86 12.62 9.13 20.71
CA VAL A 86 13.61 8.07 20.45
C VAL A 86 14.96 8.50 20.99
N THR A 87 15.49 7.74 21.94
CA THR A 87 16.79 8.03 22.57
C THR A 87 17.67 6.80 22.56
N GLY A 88 18.98 7.03 22.59
CA GLY A 88 19.97 5.95 22.69
C GLY A 88 20.30 5.32 21.36
N LYS A 89 20.83 4.12 21.41
CA LYS A 89 21.29 3.35 20.26
C LYS A 89 20.46 2.06 20.10
N PRO A 90 20.39 1.48 18.90
CA PRO A 90 19.76 0.16 18.74
C PRO A 90 20.40 -0.91 19.64
N PRO A 91 19.64 -1.91 20.09
CA PRO A 91 18.26 -2.15 19.71
C PRO A 91 17.27 -1.21 20.39
N PHE A 92 16.27 -0.79 19.63
CA PHE A 92 15.17 0.04 20.18
C PHE A 92 14.01 -0.88 20.55
N ARG A 93 13.32 -0.54 21.62
CA ARG A 93 12.14 -1.26 22.09
C ARG A 93 10.96 -0.29 22.21
N GLY A 94 9.80 -0.79 21.88
CA GLY A 94 8.60 0.01 21.96
C GLY A 94 7.36 -0.81 21.65
N THR A 95 6.29 -0.12 21.32
CA THR A 95 5.02 -0.71 20.93
C THR A 95 4.89 -0.67 19.41
N LEU A 96 4.46 -1.78 18.83
CA LEU A 96 4.21 -1.86 17.40
C LEU A 96 2.93 -1.09 17.07
N LYS A 97 3.07 0.05 16.39
CA LYS A 97 1.92 0.86 15.99
C LYS A 97 1.36 0.39 14.65
N HIS A 98 2.24 0.08 13.72
CA HIS A 98 1.85 -0.42 12.41
C HIS A 98 2.92 -1.38 11.90
N HIS A 99 2.49 -2.60 11.53
CA HIS A 99 3.44 -3.65 11.12
C HIS A 99 4.07 -3.36 9.74
N GLY A 100 3.46 -2.47 8.95
CA GLY A 100 3.94 -2.18 7.61
C GLY A 100 3.76 -3.33 6.62
N TRP A 101 3.80 -2.99 5.37
CA TRP A 101 3.70 -3.96 4.29
C TRP A 101 4.89 -3.84 3.35
N ARG A 102 5.38 -4.99 2.89
CA ARG A 102 6.39 -5.07 1.84
C ARG A 102 5.84 -5.89 0.70
N VAL A 103 6.04 -5.42 -0.52
CA VAL A 103 5.70 -6.22 -1.71
C VAL A 103 6.77 -7.28 -1.86
N LYS A 104 6.39 -8.53 -1.67
CA LYS A 104 7.27 -9.67 -1.80
C LYS A 104 7.45 -10.09 -3.25
N GLY A 105 6.41 -9.92 -4.06
CA GLY A 105 6.44 -10.23 -5.48
C GLY A 105 5.23 -9.65 -6.18
N TYR A 106 5.31 -9.54 -7.50
CA TYR A 106 4.19 -9.06 -8.29
C TYR A 106 4.17 -9.73 -9.66
N LYS A 107 2.95 -9.80 -10.22
CA LYS A 107 2.73 -10.29 -11.58
C LYS A 107 1.70 -9.37 -12.22
N LEU A 108 2.18 -8.45 -13.04
CA LEU A 108 1.33 -7.48 -13.74
C LEU A 108 1.25 -7.86 -15.22
N PRO A 109 0.11 -7.57 -15.88
CA PRO A 109 0.02 -7.78 -17.31
C PRO A 109 1.11 -7.00 -18.05
N THR A 110 1.73 -7.66 -19.04
CA THR A 110 2.70 -6.98 -19.89
C THR A 110 1.92 -6.17 -20.93
N PRO A 111 2.25 -4.88 -21.13
CA PRO A 111 1.58 -4.12 -22.17
C PRO A 111 1.91 -4.68 -23.56
N PRO A 112 1.01 -4.49 -24.52
CA PRO A 112 1.31 -4.86 -25.90
C PRO A 112 2.58 -4.16 -26.40
N GLU A 113 3.28 -4.82 -27.32
CA GLU A 113 4.50 -4.27 -27.89
C GLU A 113 4.25 -2.88 -28.48
N GLY A 114 5.11 -1.93 -28.13
CA GLY A 114 5.02 -0.57 -28.61
C GLY A 114 4.08 0.35 -27.84
N GLN A 115 3.44 -0.13 -26.76
CA GLN A 115 2.50 0.66 -25.98
C GLN A 115 3.00 0.98 -24.55
N ASP A 116 4.23 0.80 -24.32
CA ASP A 116 4.80 1.01 -22.99
C ASP A 116 5.15 2.49 -22.70
#